data_e5192a31360a123952cec049711d45f0
#
_entry.id   e5192a31360a123952cec049711d45f0
#
_cell.length_a   1.000
_cell.length_b   1.000
_cell.length_c   1.000
_cell.angle_alpha   90.00
_cell.angle_beta   90.00
_cell.angle_gamma   90.00
#
_symmetry.space_group_name_H-M   'P 1'
#
loop_
_entity.id
_entity.type
_entity.pdbx_description
1 polymer ?
#
loop_
_entity_poly.entity_id
_entity_poly.type
_entity_poly.pdbx_seq_one_letter_code
_entity_poly.pdbx_strand_id
1 'polypeptide(L)'
;MKVGDHAEVSRTFSTADIQDYSTLCGHEFEQSRVPEPLIGALFSYLLGVCLPGEGTMYLKQATRYLQTVTCGELMSARVEISRLRPDKELVDLSTTCRDANGRLVTTGRALVYVGDVPRGMQPGV
;
A
#
# COMPACT_ATOMS: atom_id res chain seq x y z
N MET A 1 13.09 -7.82 10.76
CA MET A 1 12.25 -8.07 9.57
C MET A 1 12.28 -9.55 9.22
N LYS A 2 11.13 -10.18 9.12
CA LYS A 2 11.02 -11.61 8.81
C LYS A 2 9.77 -11.88 7.99
N VAL A 3 9.74 -12.99 7.28
CA VAL A 3 8.57 -13.46 6.54
C VAL A 3 7.38 -13.57 7.50
N GLY A 4 6.24 -13.02 7.10
CA GLY A 4 5.03 -12.94 7.90
C GLY A 4 4.85 -11.63 8.66
N ASP A 5 5.91 -10.81 8.80
CA ASP A 5 5.76 -9.47 9.36
C ASP A 5 4.82 -8.66 8.47
N HIS A 6 3.95 -7.88 9.09
CA HIS A 6 2.92 -7.12 8.38
C HIS A 6 2.67 -5.75 9.01
N ALA A 7 2.05 -4.89 8.24
CA ALA A 7 1.55 -3.59 8.69
C ALA A 7 0.20 -3.33 8.03
N GLU A 8 -0.66 -2.64 8.74
CA GLU A 8 -2.02 -2.33 8.28
C GLU A 8 -2.36 -0.87 8.54
N VAL A 9 -3.24 -0.32 7.72
CA VAL A 9 -3.87 0.98 7.93
C VAL A 9 -5.31 0.89 7.47
N SER A 10 -6.20 1.49 8.24
CA SER A 10 -7.60 1.64 7.86
C SER A 10 -7.87 3.10 7.55
N ARG A 11 -8.61 3.34 6.48
CA ARG A 11 -8.91 4.69 6.02
C ARG A 11 -10.27 4.77 5.35
N THR A 12 -10.90 5.93 5.53
CA THR A 12 -12.10 6.34 4.80
C THR A 12 -11.74 7.56 3.98
N PHE A 13 -12.05 7.55 2.68
CA PHE A 13 -11.90 8.72 1.83
C PHE A 13 -13.26 9.41 1.69
N SER A 14 -13.30 10.70 2.03
CA SER A 14 -14.50 11.53 1.90
C SER A 14 -14.61 12.12 0.49
N THR A 15 -15.77 12.71 0.18
CA THR A 15 -15.91 13.48 -1.07
C THR A 15 -14.92 14.64 -1.12
N ALA A 16 -14.62 15.27 0.03
CA ALA A 16 -13.63 16.33 0.09
C ALA A 16 -12.24 15.83 -0.28
N ASP A 17 -11.85 14.64 0.16
CA ASP A 17 -10.56 14.02 -0.21
C ASP A 17 -10.47 13.81 -1.71
N ILE A 18 -11.54 13.31 -2.34
CA ILE A 18 -11.59 13.07 -3.78
C ILE A 18 -11.52 14.40 -4.54
N GLN A 19 -12.20 15.43 -4.04
CA GLN A 19 -12.16 16.76 -4.64
C GLN A 19 -10.75 17.35 -4.58
N ASP A 20 -10.07 17.22 -3.45
CA ASP A 20 -8.69 17.69 -3.29
C ASP A 20 -7.74 16.94 -4.24
N TYR A 21 -7.92 15.66 -4.38
CA TYR A 21 -7.13 14.84 -5.31
C TYR A 21 -7.39 15.26 -6.75
N SER A 22 -8.65 15.49 -7.13
CA SER A 22 -9.03 15.98 -8.45
C SER A 22 -8.36 17.32 -8.78
N THR A 23 -8.37 18.24 -7.81
CA THR A 23 -7.73 19.56 -7.95
C THR A 23 -6.23 19.41 -8.15
N LEU A 24 -5.59 18.55 -7.35
CA LEU A 24 -4.14 18.31 -7.43
C LEU A 24 -3.74 17.75 -8.78
N CYS A 25 -4.51 16.80 -9.32
CA CYS A 25 -4.22 16.15 -10.60
C CYS A 25 -4.67 16.96 -11.83
N GLY A 26 -5.50 17.98 -11.65
CA GLY A 26 -6.09 18.72 -12.76
C GLY A 26 -7.07 17.87 -13.58
N HIS A 27 -7.67 16.85 -12.98
CA HIS A 27 -8.62 15.96 -13.62
C HIS A 27 -9.82 15.75 -12.70
N GLU A 28 -11.02 15.76 -13.26
CA GLU A 28 -12.24 15.56 -12.49
C GLU A 28 -12.57 14.07 -12.38
N PHE A 29 -12.58 13.55 -11.14
CA PHE A 29 -12.95 12.17 -10.86
C PHE A 29 -14.39 12.08 -10.38
N GLU A 30 -15.04 10.94 -10.63
CA GLU A 30 -16.36 10.65 -10.10
C GLU A 30 -16.27 10.61 -8.56
N GLN A 31 -17.15 11.39 -7.89
CA GLN A 31 -17.07 11.56 -6.43
C GLN A 31 -17.75 10.44 -5.63
N SER A 32 -18.43 9.51 -6.29
CA SER A 32 -19.10 8.39 -5.61
C SER A 32 -18.17 7.21 -5.34
N ARG A 33 -17.02 7.16 -6.02
CA ARG A 33 -16.06 6.06 -5.89
C ARG A 33 -14.68 6.59 -5.57
N VAL A 34 -13.93 5.80 -4.78
CA VAL A 34 -12.55 6.13 -4.47
C VAL A 34 -11.67 5.81 -5.68
N PRO A 35 -10.93 6.80 -6.23
CA PRO A 35 -9.99 6.55 -7.32
C PRO A 35 -8.92 5.52 -6.93
N GLU A 36 -8.59 4.61 -7.85
CA GLU A 36 -7.61 3.56 -7.61
C GLU A 36 -6.26 4.09 -7.10
N PRO A 37 -5.70 5.20 -7.62
CA PRO A 37 -4.44 5.71 -7.11
C PRO A 37 -4.46 6.10 -5.62
N LEU A 38 -5.61 6.48 -5.06
CA LEU A 38 -5.73 6.77 -3.64
C LEU A 38 -5.63 5.49 -2.80
N ILE A 39 -6.16 4.37 -3.31
CA ILE A 39 -6.01 3.07 -2.67
C ILE A 39 -4.53 2.65 -2.73
N GLY A 40 -3.89 2.82 -3.88
CA GLY A 40 -2.47 2.54 -4.05
C GLY A 40 -1.58 3.35 -3.11
N ALA A 41 -1.97 4.58 -2.80
CA ALA A 41 -1.24 5.45 -1.89
C ALA A 41 -1.19 4.88 -0.46
N LEU A 42 -2.18 4.08 -0.06
CA LEU A 42 -2.16 3.41 1.25
C LEU A 42 -1.01 2.41 1.34
N PHE A 43 -0.74 1.69 0.25
CA PHE A 43 0.41 0.77 0.20
C PHE A 43 1.74 1.51 0.22
N SER A 44 1.83 2.62 -0.50
CA SER A 44 3.03 3.47 -0.47
C SER A 44 3.31 3.98 0.93
N TYR A 45 2.28 4.40 1.65
CA TYR A 45 2.40 4.81 3.04
C TYR A 45 2.92 3.67 3.91
N LEU A 46 2.30 2.48 3.82
CA LEU A 46 2.68 1.32 4.63
C LEU A 46 4.12 0.91 4.37
N LEU A 47 4.53 0.85 3.10
CA LEU A 47 5.88 0.44 2.74
C LEU A 47 6.94 1.48 3.11
N GLY A 48 6.63 2.76 2.94
CA GLY A 48 7.58 3.84 3.16
C GLY A 48 7.68 4.33 4.59
N VAL A 49 6.66 4.10 5.41
CA VAL A 49 6.61 4.61 6.78
C VAL A 49 6.62 3.49 7.81
N CYS A 50 5.95 2.37 7.52
CA CYS A 50 5.72 1.32 8.53
C CYS A 50 6.59 0.09 8.34
N LEU A 51 6.58 -0.53 7.14
CA LEU A 51 7.27 -1.80 6.89
C LEU A 51 7.60 -1.95 5.39
N PRO A 52 8.86 -1.98 4.98
CA PRO A 52 10.10 -1.89 5.75
C PRO A 52 10.37 -0.53 6.40
N GLY A 53 9.69 0.54 5.96
CA GLY A 53 9.81 1.85 6.55
C GLY A 53 10.67 2.83 5.77
N GLU A 54 11.08 3.91 6.42
CA GLU A 54 11.83 4.99 5.80
C GLU A 54 13.10 4.49 5.13
N GLY A 55 13.35 4.94 3.91
CA GLY A 55 14.47 4.49 3.09
C GLY A 55 14.10 3.41 2.08
N THR A 56 12.89 2.87 2.16
CA THR A 56 12.40 1.87 1.21
C THR A 56 12.23 2.47 -0.17
N MET A 57 12.72 1.76 -1.20
CA MET A 57 12.55 2.15 -2.59
C MET A 57 11.73 1.10 -3.34
N TYR A 58 10.65 1.53 -3.99
CA TYR A 58 9.88 0.68 -4.87
C TYR A 58 10.69 0.32 -6.11
N LEU A 59 10.74 -0.96 -6.45
CA LEU A 59 11.31 -1.43 -7.70
C LEU A 59 10.23 -1.93 -8.65
N LYS A 60 9.26 -2.68 -8.14
CA LYS A 60 8.14 -3.21 -8.92
C LYS A 60 6.89 -3.23 -8.06
N GLN A 61 5.75 -3.03 -8.73
CA GLN A 61 4.45 -3.14 -8.10
C GLN A 61 3.48 -3.73 -9.11
N ALA A 62 2.69 -4.70 -8.66
CA ALA A 62 1.58 -5.23 -9.43
C ALA A 62 0.37 -5.25 -8.50
N THR A 63 -0.69 -4.56 -8.90
CA THR A 63 -1.93 -4.47 -8.13
C THR A 63 -3.10 -4.82 -9.03
N ARG A 64 -3.95 -5.72 -8.56
CA ARG A 64 -5.17 -6.10 -9.25
C ARG A 64 -6.35 -5.54 -8.48
N TYR A 65 -7.14 -4.70 -9.13
CA TYR A 65 -8.34 -4.10 -8.54
C TYR A 65 -9.53 -4.99 -8.87
N LEU A 66 -10.13 -5.57 -7.84
CA LEU A 66 -11.20 -6.57 -8.00
C LEU A 66 -12.58 -5.95 -7.91
N GLN A 67 -12.72 -4.85 -7.20
CA GLN A 67 -13.98 -4.13 -7.06
C GLN A 67 -13.73 -2.68 -6.68
N THR A 68 -14.77 -1.86 -6.83
CA THR A 68 -14.72 -0.45 -6.46
C THR A 68 -15.09 -0.25 -5.00
N VAL A 69 -14.59 0.83 -4.42
CA VAL A 69 -14.94 1.25 -3.06
C VAL A 69 -15.74 2.54 -3.14
N THR A 70 -16.87 2.56 -2.45
CA THR A 70 -17.71 3.74 -2.37
C THR A 70 -17.06 4.80 -1.47
N CYS A 71 -17.16 6.05 -1.87
CA CYS A 71 -16.73 7.18 -1.04
C CYS A 71 -17.41 7.11 0.33
N GLY A 72 -16.64 7.30 1.40
CA GLY A 72 -17.15 7.20 2.77
C GLY A 72 -17.09 5.81 3.38
N GLU A 73 -16.77 4.79 2.59
CA GLU A 73 -16.65 3.42 3.09
C GLU A 73 -15.27 3.17 3.70
N LEU A 74 -15.23 2.53 4.87
CA LEU A 74 -13.97 2.17 5.51
C LEU A 74 -13.29 1.06 4.72
N MET A 75 -12.00 1.21 4.46
CA MET A 75 -11.18 0.19 3.87
C MET A 75 -9.93 -0.05 4.70
N SER A 76 -9.40 -1.27 4.65
CA SER A 76 -8.19 -1.67 5.37
C SER A 76 -7.17 -2.20 4.39
N ALA A 77 -6.00 -1.56 4.35
CA ALA A 77 -4.88 -1.96 3.52
C ALA A 77 -3.85 -2.68 4.38
N ARG A 78 -3.22 -3.70 3.81
CA ARG A 78 -2.22 -4.53 4.51
C ARG A 78 -1.07 -4.86 3.58
N VAL A 79 0.13 -4.79 4.10
CA VAL A 79 1.34 -5.33 3.46
C VAL A 79 1.92 -6.41 4.36
N GLU A 80 2.41 -7.48 3.76
CA GLU A 80 3.01 -8.59 4.50
C GLU A 80 4.24 -9.09 3.76
N ILE A 81 5.34 -9.28 4.48
CA ILE A 81 6.58 -9.80 3.89
C ILE A 81 6.36 -11.25 3.49
N SER A 82 6.53 -11.54 2.20
CA SER A 82 6.40 -12.88 1.63
C SER A 82 7.75 -13.54 1.36
N ARG A 83 8.80 -12.75 1.13
CA ARG A 83 10.15 -13.26 0.86
C ARG A 83 11.19 -12.21 1.21
N LEU A 84 12.28 -12.67 1.79
CA LEU A 84 13.49 -11.86 2.03
C LEU A 84 14.61 -12.33 1.12
N ARG A 85 15.34 -11.39 0.54
CA ARG A 85 16.54 -11.64 -0.28
C ARG A 85 17.69 -10.81 0.28
N PRO A 86 18.29 -11.23 1.42
CA PRO A 86 19.27 -10.41 2.14
C PRO A 86 20.51 -10.06 1.33
N ASP A 87 20.99 -10.99 0.51
CA ASP A 87 22.16 -10.82 -0.34
C ASP A 87 22.00 -9.72 -1.39
N LYS A 88 20.76 -9.41 -1.76
CA LYS A 88 20.41 -8.36 -2.73
C LYS A 88 19.75 -7.15 -2.09
N GLU A 89 19.53 -7.20 -0.78
CA GLU A 89 18.80 -6.15 -0.05
C GLU A 89 17.40 -5.91 -0.61
N LEU A 90 16.73 -6.99 -1.02
CA LEU A 90 15.38 -6.96 -1.59
C LEU A 90 14.38 -7.64 -0.69
N VAL A 91 13.16 -7.13 -0.68
CA VAL A 91 12.02 -7.70 0.05
C VAL A 91 10.83 -7.78 -0.89
N ASP A 92 10.18 -8.95 -0.91
CA ASP A 92 8.89 -9.13 -1.58
C ASP A 92 7.78 -9.04 -0.52
N LEU A 93 6.72 -8.29 -0.85
CA LEU A 93 5.56 -8.17 0.02
C LEU A 93 4.29 -8.45 -0.77
N SER A 94 3.33 -9.10 -0.12
CA SER A 94 1.96 -9.16 -0.61
C SER A 94 1.22 -7.90 -0.16
N THR A 95 0.33 -7.40 -1.02
CA THR A 95 -0.47 -6.21 -0.75
C THR A 95 -1.93 -6.55 -0.91
N THR A 96 -2.75 -6.23 0.08
CA THR A 96 -4.19 -6.48 0.03
C THR A 96 -4.94 -5.28 0.61
N CYS A 97 -6.15 -5.05 0.08
CA CYS A 97 -7.07 -4.07 0.63
C CYS A 97 -8.45 -4.72 0.71
N ARG A 98 -9.12 -4.53 1.83
CA ARG A 98 -10.47 -5.06 2.06
C ARG A 98 -11.44 -3.94 2.37
N ASP A 99 -12.70 -4.13 2.00
CA ASP A 99 -13.77 -3.18 2.32
C ASP A 99 -14.30 -3.40 3.75
N ALA A 100 -15.31 -2.61 4.13
CA ALA A 100 -15.90 -2.67 5.47
C ALA A 100 -16.55 -4.04 5.77
N ASN A 101 -16.93 -4.78 4.75
CA ASN A 101 -17.53 -6.12 4.89
C ASN A 101 -16.49 -7.24 4.83
N GLY A 102 -15.20 -6.89 4.77
CA GLY A 102 -14.13 -7.86 4.70
C GLY A 102 -13.88 -8.43 3.30
N ARG A 103 -14.56 -7.90 2.27
CA ARG A 103 -14.36 -8.37 0.89
C ARG A 103 -13.09 -7.80 0.31
N LEU A 104 -12.38 -8.62 -0.47
CA LEU A 104 -11.12 -8.24 -1.10
C LEU A 104 -11.35 -7.22 -2.21
N VAL A 105 -10.79 -6.04 -2.03
CA VAL A 105 -10.85 -4.94 -3.01
C VAL A 105 -9.65 -5.00 -3.95
N THR A 106 -8.46 -5.20 -3.40
CA THR A 106 -7.25 -5.37 -4.19
C THR A 106 -6.44 -6.56 -3.71
N THR A 107 -5.69 -7.14 -4.63
CA THR A 107 -4.63 -8.10 -4.32
C THR A 107 -3.43 -7.75 -5.19
N GLY A 108 -2.22 -8.02 -4.69
CA GLY A 108 -1.03 -7.70 -5.45
C GLY A 108 0.24 -8.01 -4.69
N ARG A 109 1.33 -7.48 -5.22
CA ARG A 109 2.65 -7.64 -4.62
C ARG A 109 3.54 -6.45 -4.95
N ALA A 110 4.52 -6.23 -4.10
CA ALA A 110 5.52 -5.21 -4.28
C ALA A 110 6.91 -5.85 -4.11
N LEU A 111 7.87 -5.36 -4.88
CA LEU A 111 9.28 -5.67 -4.70
C LEU A 111 9.97 -4.35 -4.34
N VAL A 112 10.65 -4.33 -3.21
CA VAL A 112 11.29 -3.12 -2.71
C VAL A 112 12.78 -3.36 -2.40
N TYR A 113 13.57 -2.30 -2.57
CA TYR A 113 14.97 -2.26 -2.15
C TYR A 113 15.05 -1.64 -0.76
N VAL A 114 15.80 -2.27 0.14
CA VAL A 114 15.88 -1.86 1.54
C VAL A 114 17.31 -1.52 1.98
N GLY A 115 18.23 -1.35 1.06
CA GLY A 115 19.62 -1.01 1.36
C GLY A 115 19.77 0.29 2.14
N ASP A 116 18.85 1.24 1.98
CA ASP A 116 18.85 2.53 2.65
C ASP A 116 17.96 2.57 3.91
N VAL A 117 17.32 1.46 4.24
CA VAL A 117 16.54 1.33 5.48
C VAL A 117 17.52 1.19 6.66
N PRO A 118 17.25 1.82 7.83
CA PRO A 118 18.13 1.70 8.98
C PRO A 118 18.50 0.26 9.28
N ARG A 119 19.76 0.04 9.67
CA ARG A 119 20.39 -1.29 9.80
C ARG A 119 19.58 -2.30 10.62
N GLY A 120 18.99 -1.87 11.72
CA GLY A 120 18.17 -2.75 12.56
C GLY A 120 16.89 -3.24 11.89
N MET A 121 16.50 -2.67 10.74
CA MET A 121 15.31 -3.01 10.00
C MET A 121 15.61 -3.84 8.74
N GLN A 122 16.90 -3.95 8.35
CA GLN A 122 17.27 -4.65 7.13
C GLN A 122 17.19 -6.17 7.29
N PRO A 123 16.87 -6.91 6.19
CA PRO A 123 16.89 -8.36 6.20
C PRO A 123 18.29 -8.90 6.52
N GLY A 124 18.37 -9.96 7.31
CA GLY A 124 19.64 -10.62 7.61
C GLY A 124 20.47 -9.98 8.73
N VAL A 125 19.92 -8.99 9.41
CA VAL A 125 20.57 -8.34 10.56
C VAL A 125 20.12 -8.96 11.87
#